data_601b013a5e9556dc0774cab9889b4197
#
_entry.id   601b013a5e9556dc0774cab9889b4197
#
_cell.length_a   1.000
_cell.length_b   1.000
_cell.length_c   1.000
_cell.angle_alpha   90.00
_cell.angle_beta   90.00
_cell.angle_gamma   90.00
#
_symmetry.space_group_name_H-M   'P 1'
#
loop_
_entity.id
_entity.type
_entity.pdbx_description
1 polymer ?
#
loop_
_entity_poly.entity_id
_entity_poly.type
_entity_poly.pdbx_seq_one_letter_code
_entity_poly.pdbx_strand_id
1 'polypeptide(L)'
;LKNALKENVFFGKGPVSFKYIWDQHKPREVNDTVFWAVRFDAGSSYILSVLGEIGILGWAFFVAFLGYLWYLGLRLASSTSKNENLFLASFFLFSFTILMWALYPVGYTLLALGFLSIGFLLASLRISGSLKAYDVIIFGEGTMGFVSAMVVVLLMIAGLSGFYIVGSKYTGQVIFAQAVKAFSNNDLDLAEKKLLLASGI
;
A
#
# COMPACT_ATOMS: atom_id res chain seq x y z
N LEU A 1 -13.85 -6.44 13.67
CA LEU A 1 -12.42 -6.58 13.94
C LEU A 1 -12.17 -7.33 15.26
N LYS A 2 -12.80 -6.93 16.38
CA LYS A 2 -12.60 -7.54 17.71
C LYS A 2 -12.86 -9.05 17.74
N ASN A 3 -13.87 -9.55 17.03
CA ASN A 3 -14.19 -10.97 16.97
C ASN A 3 -13.25 -11.73 16.01
N ALA A 4 -12.83 -11.11 14.92
CA ALA A 4 -11.87 -11.68 13.98
C ALA A 4 -10.48 -11.88 14.60
N LEU A 5 -10.04 -10.94 15.43
CA LEU A 5 -8.77 -11.03 16.16
C LEU A 5 -8.75 -12.17 17.16
N LYS A 6 -9.91 -12.64 17.69
CA LYS A 6 -9.94 -13.76 18.64
C LYS A 6 -9.52 -15.10 18.01
N GLU A 7 -9.68 -15.27 16.70
CA GLU A 7 -9.35 -16.53 16.02
C GLU A 7 -7.85 -16.67 15.73
N ASN A 8 -7.17 -15.57 15.34
CA ASN A 8 -5.74 -15.55 15.03
C ASN A 8 -5.11 -14.20 15.45
N VAL A 9 -4.92 -14.02 16.75
CA VAL A 9 -4.43 -12.75 17.35
C VAL A 9 -3.05 -12.36 16.84
N PHE A 10 -2.13 -13.34 16.75
CA PHE A 10 -0.71 -13.07 16.51
C PHE A 10 -0.36 -12.80 15.05
N PHE A 11 -0.93 -13.57 14.12
CA PHE A 11 -0.53 -13.55 12.70
C PHE A 11 -1.61 -13.00 11.76
N GLY A 12 -2.83 -12.72 12.27
CA GLY A 12 -3.94 -12.25 11.44
C GLY A 12 -4.48 -13.32 10.48
N LYS A 13 -5.28 -12.89 9.51
CA LYS A 13 -5.90 -13.77 8.50
C LYS A 13 -5.20 -13.71 7.12
N GLY A 14 -4.11 -13.00 7.01
CA GLY A 14 -3.35 -12.81 5.77
C GLY A 14 -3.66 -11.51 5.03
N PRO A 15 -2.80 -11.11 4.08
CA PRO A 15 -2.98 -9.89 3.28
C PRO A 15 -4.30 -9.92 2.49
N VAL A 16 -4.92 -8.75 2.32
CA VAL A 16 -6.17 -8.57 1.55
C VAL A 16 -7.34 -9.40 2.11
N SER A 17 -7.26 -9.85 3.36
CA SER A 17 -8.31 -10.68 3.98
C SER A 17 -9.46 -9.87 4.58
N PHE A 18 -9.35 -8.53 4.63
CA PHE A 18 -10.34 -7.68 5.31
C PHE A 18 -11.78 -7.92 4.83
N LYS A 19 -12.01 -8.12 3.53
CA LYS A 19 -13.33 -8.42 2.96
C LYS A 19 -13.95 -9.70 3.53
N TYR A 20 -13.13 -10.75 3.74
CA TYR A 20 -13.57 -12.01 4.34
C TYR A 20 -13.85 -11.86 5.83
N ILE A 21 -13.03 -11.06 6.51
CA ILE A 21 -13.22 -10.71 7.93
C ILE A 21 -14.56 -9.97 8.10
N TRP A 22 -14.86 -9.02 7.20
CA TRP A 22 -16.13 -8.31 7.20
C TRP A 22 -17.30 -9.25 6.98
N ASP A 23 -17.29 -10.06 5.93
CA ASP A 23 -18.38 -10.98 5.58
C ASP A 23 -18.69 -11.97 6.71
N GLN A 24 -17.69 -12.44 7.45
CA GLN A 24 -17.85 -13.37 8.56
C GLN A 24 -18.34 -12.73 9.86
N HIS A 25 -18.01 -11.47 10.10
CA HIS A 25 -18.21 -10.83 11.40
C HIS A 25 -19.08 -9.56 11.34
N LYS A 26 -19.71 -9.27 10.19
CA LYS A 26 -20.62 -8.13 10.07
C LYS A 26 -21.81 -8.30 11.04
N PRO A 27 -22.27 -7.23 11.68
CA PRO A 27 -23.46 -7.25 12.52
C PRO A 27 -24.69 -7.73 11.73
N ARG A 28 -25.58 -8.48 12.36
CA ARG A 28 -26.78 -9.00 11.69
C ARG A 28 -27.71 -7.89 11.21
N GLU A 29 -27.75 -6.78 11.92
CA GLU A 29 -28.54 -5.59 11.58
C GLU A 29 -28.16 -5.01 10.21
N VAL A 30 -26.93 -5.19 9.74
CA VAL A 30 -26.50 -4.77 8.41
C VAL A 30 -27.23 -5.52 7.29
N ASN A 31 -27.67 -6.76 7.56
CA ASN A 31 -28.38 -7.58 6.59
C ASN A 31 -29.78 -7.03 6.27
N ASP A 32 -30.36 -6.24 7.19
CA ASP A 32 -31.67 -5.61 7.02
C ASP A 32 -31.59 -4.22 6.37
N THR A 33 -30.40 -3.80 5.96
CA THR A 33 -30.12 -2.52 5.30
C THR A 33 -29.80 -2.70 3.83
N VAL A 34 -29.80 -1.59 3.06
CA VAL A 34 -29.33 -1.56 1.66
C VAL A 34 -27.85 -1.94 1.52
N PHE A 35 -27.10 -2.00 2.61
CA PHE A 35 -25.69 -2.37 2.65
C PHE A 35 -25.45 -3.88 2.84
N TRP A 36 -26.50 -4.72 2.84
CA TRP A 36 -26.38 -6.16 3.07
C TRP A 36 -25.43 -6.86 2.07
N ALA A 37 -25.44 -6.42 0.80
CA ALA A 37 -24.62 -6.97 -0.27
C ALA A 37 -23.28 -6.24 -0.46
N VAL A 38 -23.06 -5.12 0.27
CA VAL A 38 -21.84 -4.33 0.11
C VAL A 38 -20.66 -5.02 0.80
N ARG A 39 -19.62 -5.28 0.03
CA ARG A 39 -18.35 -5.81 0.51
C ARG A 39 -17.38 -4.66 0.71
N PHE A 40 -16.86 -4.52 1.92
CA PHE A 40 -15.85 -3.53 2.23
C PHE A 40 -14.47 -4.20 2.16
N ASP A 41 -13.60 -3.65 1.30
CA ASP A 41 -12.22 -4.15 1.12
C ASP A 41 -11.27 -3.62 2.19
N ALA A 42 -11.66 -2.58 2.92
CA ALA A 42 -10.88 -1.97 4.00
C ALA A 42 -11.79 -1.50 5.14
N GLY A 43 -11.24 -1.39 6.33
CA GLY A 43 -11.90 -0.77 7.49
C GLY A 43 -11.90 0.75 7.41
N SER A 44 -12.30 1.40 8.52
CA SER A 44 -12.34 2.86 8.62
C SER A 44 -10.97 3.53 8.50
N SER A 45 -9.88 2.82 8.78
CA SER A 45 -8.52 3.29 8.61
C SER A 45 -7.60 2.17 8.12
N TYR A 46 -6.54 2.55 7.40
CA TYR A 46 -5.57 1.59 6.89
C TYR A 46 -4.80 0.89 8.03
N ILE A 47 -4.34 1.66 9.01
CA ILE A 47 -3.60 1.10 10.16
C ILE A 47 -4.42 0.06 10.91
N LEU A 48 -5.72 0.27 11.07
CA LEU A 48 -6.60 -0.70 11.72
C LEU A 48 -6.93 -1.89 10.81
N SER A 49 -7.00 -1.70 9.50
CA SER A 49 -7.22 -2.79 8.54
C SER A 49 -6.04 -3.76 8.53
N VAL A 50 -4.82 -3.21 8.52
CA VAL A 50 -3.56 -3.96 8.59
C VAL A 50 -3.48 -4.81 9.87
N LEU A 51 -4.01 -4.34 11.00
CA LEU A 51 -4.08 -5.13 12.24
C LEU A 51 -4.86 -6.45 12.05
N GLY A 52 -5.98 -6.40 11.32
CA GLY A 52 -6.75 -7.61 11.02
C GLY A 52 -6.04 -8.57 10.06
N GLU A 53 -5.24 -8.04 9.14
CA GLU A 53 -4.55 -8.81 8.11
C GLU A 53 -3.27 -9.47 8.60
N ILE A 54 -2.38 -8.73 9.27
CA ILE A 54 -1.06 -9.22 9.70
C ILE A 54 -0.97 -9.55 11.20
N GLY A 55 -2.07 -9.38 11.93
CA GLY A 55 -2.13 -9.65 13.36
C GLY A 55 -1.38 -8.63 14.21
N ILE A 56 -1.40 -8.86 15.54
CA ILE A 56 -0.84 -7.92 16.51
C ILE A 56 0.70 -7.81 16.41
N LEU A 57 1.39 -8.92 16.09
CA LEU A 57 2.84 -8.92 15.96
C LEU A 57 3.28 -8.08 14.76
N GLY A 58 2.75 -8.36 13.57
CA GLY A 58 3.09 -7.62 12.36
C GLY A 58 2.69 -6.15 12.47
N TRP A 59 1.52 -5.88 13.05
CA TRP A 59 1.05 -4.52 13.30
C TRP A 59 1.95 -3.75 14.28
N ALA A 60 2.38 -4.38 15.38
CA ALA A 60 3.28 -3.75 16.33
C ALA A 60 4.63 -3.39 15.70
N PHE A 61 5.21 -4.30 14.89
CA PHE A 61 6.42 -3.99 14.11
C PHE A 61 6.20 -2.86 13.11
N PHE A 62 5.09 -2.86 12.42
CA PHE A 62 4.75 -1.80 11.45
C PHE A 62 4.63 -0.43 12.12
N VAL A 63 3.86 -0.34 13.21
CA VAL A 63 3.68 0.91 13.97
C VAL A 63 4.99 1.35 14.64
N ALA A 64 5.76 0.41 15.19
CA ALA A 64 7.08 0.71 15.77
C ALA A 64 8.05 1.26 14.71
N PHE A 65 8.05 0.69 13.51
CA PHE A 65 8.87 1.18 12.40
C PHE A 65 8.48 2.61 11.98
N LEU A 66 7.19 2.89 11.78
CA LEU A 66 6.72 4.24 11.46
C LEU A 66 7.00 5.24 12.58
N GLY A 67 6.78 4.83 13.84
CA GLY A 67 7.09 5.64 15.02
C GLY A 67 8.58 5.94 15.18
N TYR A 68 9.43 4.96 14.87
CA TYR A 68 10.88 5.15 14.87
C TYR A 68 11.33 6.16 13.82
N LEU A 69 10.80 6.07 12.60
CA LEU A 69 11.07 7.05 11.54
C LEU A 69 10.60 8.46 11.95
N TRP A 70 9.43 8.55 12.56
CA TRP A 70 8.92 9.81 13.08
C TRP A 70 9.81 10.38 14.19
N TYR A 71 10.22 9.54 15.13
CA TYR A 71 11.16 9.93 16.17
C TYR A 71 12.49 10.47 15.61
N LEU A 72 13.06 9.81 14.61
CA LEU A 72 14.27 10.29 13.92
C LEU A 72 14.03 11.65 13.26
N GLY A 73 12.86 11.81 12.61
CA GLY A 73 12.47 13.08 12.00
C GLY A 73 12.36 14.21 13.04
N LEU A 74 11.67 13.99 14.15
CA LEU A 74 11.57 14.98 15.23
C LEU A 74 12.91 15.35 15.83
N ARG A 75 13.77 14.35 16.06
CA ARG A 75 15.11 14.58 16.61
C ARG A 75 15.96 15.45 15.70
N LEU A 76 15.85 15.27 14.38
CA LEU A 76 16.60 16.09 13.42
C LEU A 76 15.97 17.47 13.24
N ALA A 77 14.65 17.59 13.29
CA ALA A 77 13.95 18.88 13.21
C ALA A 77 14.36 19.85 14.33
N SER A 78 14.83 19.30 15.48
CA SER A 78 15.37 20.10 16.59
C SER A 78 16.86 20.46 16.46
N SER A 79 17.53 19.96 15.39
CA SER A 79 18.96 20.20 15.13
C SER A 79 19.12 21.11 13.90
N THR A 80 19.86 22.20 14.03
CA THR A 80 20.11 23.12 12.90
C THR A 80 20.99 22.43 11.84
N SER A 81 20.40 22.09 10.68
CA SER A 81 21.10 21.41 9.58
C SER A 81 21.20 22.29 8.34
N LYS A 82 22.25 22.06 7.54
CA LYS A 82 22.56 22.84 6.33
C LYS A 82 21.52 22.68 5.18
N ASN A 83 20.66 21.64 5.22
CA ASN A 83 19.61 21.33 4.24
C ASN A 83 18.21 21.25 4.86
N GLU A 84 17.90 22.19 5.73
CA GLU A 84 16.69 22.23 6.56
C GLU A 84 15.39 22.16 5.74
N ASN A 85 15.32 22.89 4.62
CA ASN A 85 14.09 22.96 3.81
C ASN A 85 13.71 21.62 3.16
N LEU A 86 14.67 20.88 2.60
CA LEU A 86 14.42 19.58 1.98
C LEU A 86 13.99 18.55 3.03
N PHE A 87 14.65 18.56 4.17
CA PHE A 87 14.30 17.69 5.28
C PHE A 87 12.89 18.00 5.81
N LEU A 88 12.59 19.26 6.09
CA LEU A 88 11.26 19.68 6.58
C LEU A 88 10.16 19.28 5.59
N ALA A 89 10.34 19.54 4.29
CA ALA A 89 9.37 19.16 3.28
C ALA A 89 9.11 17.63 3.26
N SER A 90 10.16 16.81 3.32
CA SER A 90 10.02 15.34 3.35
C SER A 90 9.41 14.84 4.65
N PHE A 91 9.73 15.47 5.79
CA PHE A 91 9.15 15.11 7.09
C PHE A 91 7.66 15.48 7.17
N PHE A 92 7.26 16.65 6.66
CA PHE A 92 5.85 17.02 6.59
C PHE A 92 5.06 16.11 5.66
N LEU A 93 5.61 15.75 4.48
CA LEU A 93 4.98 14.81 3.56
C LEU A 93 4.78 13.44 4.22
N PHE A 94 5.80 12.92 4.90
CA PHE A 94 5.75 11.67 5.65
C PHE A 94 4.71 11.72 6.78
N SER A 95 4.70 12.79 7.58
CA SER A 95 3.75 12.97 8.68
C SER A 95 2.31 13.06 8.16
N PHE A 96 2.09 13.77 7.06
CA PHE A 96 0.79 13.85 6.40
C PHE A 96 0.31 12.47 5.92
N THR A 97 1.17 11.69 5.27
CA THR A 97 0.78 10.36 4.78
C THR A 97 0.48 9.39 5.91
N ILE A 98 1.23 9.41 7.01
CA ILE A 98 0.89 8.60 8.20
C ILE A 98 -0.46 9.03 8.78
N LEU A 99 -0.72 10.32 8.88
CA LEU A 99 -2.00 10.83 9.37
C LEU A 99 -3.16 10.34 8.49
N MET A 100 -3.00 10.39 7.16
CA MET A 100 -3.98 9.86 6.23
C MET A 100 -4.19 8.34 6.41
N TRP A 101 -3.12 7.57 6.63
CA TRP A 101 -3.22 6.13 6.90
C TRP A 101 -3.93 5.81 8.23
N ALA A 102 -3.83 6.71 9.20
CA ALA A 102 -4.52 6.57 10.49
C ALA A 102 -6.01 6.92 10.41
N LEU A 103 -6.39 7.89 9.57
CA LEU A 103 -7.76 8.42 9.52
C LEU A 103 -8.62 7.79 8.42
N TYR A 104 -8.03 7.36 7.29
CA TYR A 104 -8.77 6.93 6.11
C TYR A 104 -8.41 5.53 5.62
N PRO A 105 -9.35 4.84 4.96
CA PRO A 105 -9.02 3.68 4.14
C PRO A 105 -8.18 4.14 2.94
N VAL A 106 -7.04 3.50 2.77
CA VAL A 106 -6.03 3.94 1.79
C VAL A 106 -6.17 3.17 0.49
N GLY A 107 -6.34 3.91 -0.61
CA GLY A 107 -6.21 3.37 -1.96
C GLY A 107 -4.74 3.22 -2.38
N TYR A 108 -4.50 2.52 -3.49
CA TYR A 108 -3.14 2.23 -4.00
C TYR A 108 -2.29 3.48 -4.21
N THR A 109 -2.88 4.59 -4.67
CA THR A 109 -2.17 5.86 -4.89
C THR A 109 -1.61 6.44 -3.59
N LEU A 110 -2.42 6.49 -2.53
CA LEU A 110 -1.98 7.01 -1.24
C LEU A 110 -1.00 6.05 -0.54
N LEU A 111 -1.12 4.75 -0.80
CA LEU A 111 -0.15 3.75 -0.34
C LEU A 111 1.20 3.97 -1.01
N ALA A 112 1.23 4.13 -2.33
CA ALA A 112 2.45 4.42 -3.09
C ALA A 112 3.10 5.74 -2.66
N LEU A 113 2.28 6.79 -2.46
CA LEU A 113 2.76 8.08 -1.92
C LEU A 113 3.39 7.91 -0.53
N GLY A 114 2.83 7.06 0.32
CA GLY A 114 3.37 6.77 1.63
C GLY A 114 4.76 6.13 1.57
N PHE A 115 4.95 5.10 0.74
CA PHE A 115 6.28 4.50 0.55
C PHE A 115 7.28 5.48 -0.08
N LEU A 116 6.83 6.30 -1.03
CA LEU A 116 7.65 7.36 -1.61
C LEU A 116 8.07 8.39 -0.55
N SER A 117 7.16 8.80 0.33
CA SER A 117 7.46 9.74 1.42
C SER A 117 8.47 9.18 2.43
N ILE A 118 8.40 7.87 2.73
CA ILE A 118 9.40 7.17 3.53
C ILE A 118 10.77 7.22 2.84
N GLY A 119 10.82 6.96 1.52
CA GLY A 119 12.04 7.04 0.74
C GLY A 119 12.66 8.44 0.75
N PHE A 120 11.86 9.48 0.57
CA PHE A 120 12.32 10.87 0.64
C PHE A 120 12.81 11.25 2.04
N LEU A 121 12.12 10.82 3.09
CA LEU A 121 12.57 11.05 4.45
C LEU A 121 13.92 10.39 4.72
N LEU A 122 14.09 9.12 4.36
CA LEU A 122 15.35 8.39 4.54
C LEU A 122 16.50 9.03 3.74
N ALA A 123 16.23 9.47 2.50
CA ALA A 123 17.21 10.18 1.68
C ALA A 123 17.63 11.51 2.32
N SER A 124 16.68 12.29 2.82
CA SER A 124 16.96 13.57 3.50
C SER A 124 17.74 13.39 4.81
N LEU A 125 17.42 12.34 5.60
CA LEU A 125 18.15 11.95 6.81
C LEU A 125 19.61 11.53 6.50
N ARG A 126 19.82 10.87 5.36
CA ARG A 126 21.18 10.53 4.89
C ARG A 126 21.97 11.77 4.49
N ILE A 127 21.37 12.67 3.69
CA ILE A 127 22.01 13.90 3.23
C ILE A 127 22.41 14.81 4.41
N SER A 128 21.59 14.84 5.46
CA SER A 128 21.90 15.59 6.70
C SER A 128 22.94 14.93 7.60
N GLY A 129 23.48 13.75 7.22
CA GLY A 129 24.50 13.06 7.98
C GLY A 129 24.00 12.37 9.26
N SER A 130 22.69 12.35 9.50
CA SER A 130 22.07 11.76 10.69
C SER A 130 22.00 10.23 10.65
N LEU A 131 22.04 9.65 9.44
CA LEU A 131 22.14 8.20 9.24
C LEU A 131 23.52 7.83 8.72
N LYS A 132 24.17 6.89 9.39
CA LYS A 132 25.36 6.23 8.86
C LYS A 132 24.95 5.41 7.64
N ALA A 133 25.45 5.82 6.47
CA ALA A 133 25.25 5.03 5.26
C ALA A 133 26.35 3.97 5.16
N TYR A 134 25.96 2.74 4.92
CA TYR A 134 26.87 1.71 4.45
C TYR A 134 26.84 1.76 2.92
N ASP A 135 27.98 2.02 2.30
CA ASP A 135 28.08 1.94 0.85
C ASP A 135 28.14 0.46 0.46
N VAL A 136 27.01 -0.04 0.00
CA VAL A 136 26.95 -1.38 -0.59
C VAL A 136 27.36 -1.24 -2.05
N ILE A 137 28.52 -1.79 -2.38
CA ILE A 137 29.01 -1.86 -3.76
C ILE A 137 28.17 -2.91 -4.49
N ILE A 138 27.14 -2.46 -5.21
CA ILE A 138 26.21 -3.35 -5.94
C ILE A 138 26.92 -4.04 -7.12
N PHE A 139 27.87 -3.37 -7.76
CA PHE A 139 28.65 -3.87 -8.89
C PHE A 139 30.12 -4.02 -8.52
N GLY A 140 30.42 -4.75 -7.43
CA GLY A 140 31.77 -5.08 -7.04
C GLY A 140 32.36 -6.24 -7.86
N GLU A 141 33.68 -6.38 -7.83
CA GLU A 141 34.34 -7.55 -8.41
C GLU A 141 34.11 -8.81 -7.56
N GLY A 142 33.88 -9.95 -8.21
CA GLY A 142 33.71 -11.24 -7.57
C GLY A 142 32.25 -11.70 -7.40
N THR A 143 32.07 -12.79 -6.65
CA THR A 143 30.78 -13.49 -6.46
C THR A 143 29.68 -12.60 -5.85
N MET A 144 30.05 -11.70 -4.94
CA MET A 144 29.09 -10.77 -4.30
C MET A 144 28.53 -9.74 -5.29
N GLY A 145 29.36 -9.24 -6.21
CA GLY A 145 28.91 -8.32 -7.27
C GLY A 145 27.96 -9.01 -8.25
N PHE A 146 28.22 -10.27 -8.59
CA PHE A 146 27.33 -11.06 -9.45
C PHE A 146 25.97 -11.30 -8.77
N VAL A 147 25.96 -11.71 -7.49
CA VAL A 147 24.71 -11.96 -6.74
C VAL A 147 23.88 -10.69 -6.61
N SER A 148 24.50 -9.55 -6.28
CA SER A 148 23.78 -8.28 -6.17
C SER A 148 23.22 -7.80 -7.50
N ALA A 149 23.96 -7.94 -8.59
CA ALA A 149 23.47 -7.64 -9.95
C ALA A 149 22.28 -8.54 -10.32
N MET A 150 22.34 -9.84 -10.02
CA MET A 150 21.23 -10.77 -10.26
C MET A 150 19.97 -10.36 -9.44
N VAL A 151 20.12 -9.97 -8.18
CA VAL A 151 19.01 -9.49 -7.35
C VAL A 151 18.37 -8.23 -7.96
N VAL A 152 19.19 -7.27 -8.41
CA VAL A 152 18.67 -6.05 -9.07
C VAL A 152 17.89 -6.40 -10.34
N VAL A 153 18.41 -7.29 -11.18
CA VAL A 153 17.71 -7.73 -12.40
C VAL A 153 16.40 -8.44 -12.07
N LEU A 154 16.37 -9.31 -11.06
CA LEU A 154 15.12 -9.96 -10.61
C LEU A 154 14.10 -8.94 -10.11
N LEU A 155 14.52 -7.94 -9.34
CA LEU A 155 13.65 -6.85 -8.89
C LEU A 155 13.10 -6.03 -10.06
N MET A 156 13.92 -5.76 -11.08
CA MET A 156 13.46 -5.07 -12.30
C MET A 156 12.41 -5.89 -13.04
N ILE A 157 12.65 -7.20 -13.24
CA ILE A 157 11.69 -8.10 -13.89
C ILE A 157 10.39 -8.16 -13.08
N ALA A 158 10.47 -8.32 -11.77
CA ALA A 158 9.29 -8.31 -10.89
C ALA A 158 8.51 -6.99 -10.97
N GLY A 159 9.21 -5.86 -11.01
CA GLY A 159 8.61 -4.53 -11.18
C GLY A 159 7.90 -4.37 -12.53
N LEU A 160 8.53 -4.77 -13.63
CA LEU A 160 7.94 -4.73 -14.97
C LEU A 160 6.73 -5.66 -15.08
N SER A 161 6.82 -6.88 -14.51
CA SER A 161 5.71 -7.83 -14.47
C SER A 161 4.53 -7.28 -13.66
N GLY A 162 4.81 -6.67 -12.50
CA GLY A 162 3.79 -6.00 -11.70
C GLY A 162 3.11 -4.84 -12.44
N PHE A 163 3.90 -4.02 -13.13
CA PHE A 163 3.37 -2.93 -13.95
C PHE A 163 2.47 -3.43 -15.09
N TYR A 164 2.88 -4.52 -15.76
CA TYR A 164 2.07 -5.16 -16.80
C TYR A 164 0.73 -5.67 -16.24
N ILE A 165 0.74 -6.37 -15.09
CA ILE A 165 -0.46 -6.90 -14.44
C ILE A 165 -1.42 -5.77 -14.03
N VAL A 166 -0.89 -4.69 -13.47
CA VAL A 166 -1.72 -3.53 -13.08
C VAL A 166 -2.29 -2.85 -14.32
N GLY A 167 -1.49 -2.67 -15.36
CA GLY A 167 -1.91 -2.06 -16.60
C GLY A 167 -3.00 -2.87 -17.32
N SER A 168 -2.88 -4.19 -17.40
CA SER A 168 -3.90 -5.06 -18.00
C SER A 168 -5.22 -4.99 -17.21
N LYS A 169 -5.18 -5.09 -15.89
CA LYS A 169 -6.38 -4.95 -15.05
C LYS A 169 -7.03 -3.58 -15.18
N TYR A 170 -6.26 -2.51 -15.27
CA TYR A 170 -6.80 -1.17 -15.50
C TYR A 170 -7.50 -1.08 -16.85
N THR A 171 -6.89 -1.62 -17.90
CA THR A 171 -7.50 -1.67 -19.25
C THR A 171 -8.80 -2.45 -19.23
N GLY A 172 -8.84 -3.62 -18.56
CA GLY A 172 -10.06 -4.40 -18.38
C GLY A 172 -11.18 -3.62 -17.69
N GLN A 173 -10.85 -2.85 -16.64
CA GLN A 173 -11.83 -1.99 -15.95
C GLN A 173 -12.38 -0.87 -16.84
N VAL A 174 -11.52 -0.23 -17.64
CA VAL A 174 -11.95 0.81 -18.60
C VAL A 174 -12.88 0.23 -19.65
N ILE A 175 -12.54 -0.95 -20.21
CA ILE A 175 -13.40 -1.63 -21.21
C ILE A 175 -14.74 -2.03 -20.58
N PHE A 176 -14.72 -2.56 -19.34
CA PHE A 176 -15.93 -2.88 -18.60
C PHE A 176 -16.82 -1.65 -18.36
N ALA A 177 -16.24 -0.53 -17.94
CA ALA A 177 -16.99 0.71 -17.75
C ALA A 177 -17.64 1.20 -19.06
N GLN A 178 -16.94 1.02 -20.19
CA GLN A 178 -17.51 1.32 -21.52
C GLN A 178 -18.64 0.35 -21.91
N ALA A 179 -18.54 -0.93 -21.54
CA ALA A 179 -19.61 -1.90 -21.75
C ALA A 179 -20.87 -1.54 -20.97
N VAL A 180 -20.73 -1.15 -19.70
CA VAL A 180 -21.84 -0.68 -18.85
C VAL A 180 -22.51 0.56 -19.46
N LYS A 181 -21.71 1.50 -19.98
CA LYS A 181 -22.24 2.69 -20.66
C LYS A 181 -22.99 2.34 -21.95
N ALA A 182 -22.49 1.40 -22.77
CA ALA A 182 -23.18 0.93 -23.96
C ALA A 182 -24.52 0.26 -23.59
N PHE A 183 -24.52 -0.57 -22.54
CA PHE A 183 -25.74 -1.19 -22.01
C PHE A 183 -26.77 -0.15 -21.57
N SER A 184 -26.35 0.90 -20.86
CA SER A 184 -27.26 2.00 -20.45
C SER A 184 -27.82 2.78 -21.61
N ASN A 185 -27.14 2.80 -22.76
CA ASN A 185 -27.61 3.41 -24.02
C ASN A 185 -28.45 2.46 -24.89
N ASN A 186 -28.79 1.27 -24.38
CA ASN A 186 -29.56 0.23 -25.06
C ASN A 186 -28.86 -0.38 -26.30
N ASP A 187 -27.53 -0.24 -26.41
CA ASP A 187 -26.69 -0.82 -27.46
C ASP A 187 -26.14 -2.17 -26.97
N LEU A 188 -26.96 -3.21 -27.08
CA LEU A 188 -26.68 -4.53 -26.55
C LEU A 188 -25.48 -5.22 -27.25
N ASP A 189 -25.37 -5.06 -28.57
CA ASP A 189 -24.29 -5.68 -29.36
C ASP A 189 -22.93 -5.12 -28.99
N LEU A 190 -22.84 -3.80 -28.82
CA LEU A 190 -21.60 -3.16 -28.37
C LEU A 190 -21.25 -3.51 -26.93
N ALA A 191 -22.26 -3.61 -26.05
CA ALA A 191 -22.09 -3.99 -24.66
C ALA A 191 -21.55 -5.42 -24.55
N GLU A 192 -22.13 -6.39 -25.26
CA GLU A 192 -21.68 -7.79 -25.29
C GLU A 192 -20.23 -7.90 -25.79
N LYS A 193 -19.91 -7.28 -26.92
CA LYS A 193 -18.56 -7.28 -27.49
C LYS A 193 -17.52 -6.74 -26.53
N LYS A 194 -17.84 -5.66 -25.79
CA LYS A 194 -16.94 -5.08 -24.80
C LYS A 194 -16.80 -5.92 -23.53
N LEU A 195 -17.87 -6.60 -23.10
CA LEU A 195 -17.80 -7.53 -21.97
C LEU A 195 -16.88 -8.73 -22.28
N LEU A 196 -17.01 -9.29 -23.49
CA LEU A 196 -16.15 -10.39 -23.93
C LEU A 196 -14.67 -9.95 -23.99
N LEU A 197 -14.38 -8.73 -24.47
CA LEU A 197 -13.02 -8.18 -24.46
C LEU A 197 -12.50 -7.97 -23.03
N ALA A 198 -13.33 -7.47 -22.11
CA ALA A 198 -12.93 -7.24 -20.73
C ALA A 198 -12.68 -8.55 -19.96
N SER A 199 -13.38 -9.63 -20.29
CA SER A 199 -13.20 -10.94 -19.65
C SER A 199 -11.95 -11.70 -20.10
N GLY A 200 -11.36 -11.31 -21.25
CA GLY A 200 -10.14 -11.91 -21.80
C GLY A 200 -8.83 -11.24 -21.34
N ILE A 201 -8.90 -10.19 -20.53
CA ILE A 201 -7.78 -9.43 -19.96
C ILE A 201 -7.64 -9.75 -18.48
#